data_a70d5b083a0e688531ba586c4f16e409
#
_entry.id   a70d5b083a0e688531ba586c4f16e409
#
_cell.length_a   1.000
_cell.length_b   1.000
_cell.length_c   1.000
_cell.angle_alpha   90.00
_cell.angle_beta   90.00
_cell.angle_gamma   90.00
#
_symmetry.space_group_name_H-M   'P 1'
#
loop_
_entity.id
_entity.type
_entity.pdbx_description
1 polymer ?
#
loop_
_entity_poly.entity_id
_entity_poly.type
_entity_poly.pdbx_seq_one_letter_code
_entity_poly.pdbx_strand_id
1 'polypeptide(L)'
;MAHSLAIKALKINSFPKKNVVKSNLIKTTIFGKVLNNPIGIAAGFDKNAEVYNPLFKLGFGFVEVGTVTPKSQYGNDKPRVFRLEEDKALINRLGFNNSGAEKIYSRIASNKPNGLLGINIGPNKNSENRLEDYIICVRKFYNIA
;
A
#
# COMPACT_ATOMS: atom_id res chain seq x y z
N MET A 1 -8.99 -15.20 -2.42
CA MET A 1 -10.23 -14.92 -1.65
C MET A 1 -9.93 -14.14 -0.36
N ALA A 2 -9.07 -14.58 0.56
CA ALA A 2 -8.84 -13.94 1.87
C ALA A 2 -8.43 -12.45 1.80
N HIS A 3 -7.44 -12.08 0.97
CA HIS A 3 -7.02 -10.68 0.81
C HIS A 3 -8.17 -9.76 0.37
N SER A 4 -8.96 -10.18 -0.64
CA SER A 4 -10.10 -9.38 -1.11
C SER A 4 -11.18 -9.20 -0.03
N LEU A 5 -11.37 -10.22 0.82
CA LEU A 5 -12.30 -10.14 1.95
C LEU A 5 -11.78 -9.17 3.02
N ALA A 6 -10.47 -9.21 3.32
CA ALA A 6 -9.84 -8.28 4.26
C ALA A 6 -9.98 -6.81 3.81
N ILE A 7 -9.72 -6.53 2.51
CA ILE A 7 -9.91 -5.17 1.96
C ILE A 7 -11.38 -4.74 2.06
N LYS A 8 -12.34 -5.62 1.76
CA LYS A 8 -13.78 -5.31 1.90
C LYS A 8 -14.16 -5.03 3.36
N ALA A 9 -13.70 -5.84 4.29
CA ALA A 9 -13.95 -5.65 5.72
C ALA A 9 -13.38 -4.32 6.22
N LEU A 10 -12.16 -3.96 5.81
CA LEU A 10 -11.54 -2.67 6.13
C LEU A 10 -12.32 -1.48 5.56
N LYS A 11 -12.87 -1.59 4.35
CA LYS A 11 -13.71 -0.54 3.74
C LYS A 11 -14.98 -0.26 4.53
N ILE A 12 -15.62 -1.28 5.07
CA ILE A 12 -16.84 -1.14 5.87
C ILE A 12 -16.53 -0.48 7.22
N ASN A 13 -15.23 -0.35 7.58
CA ASN A 13 -14.77 0.31 8.81
C ASN A 13 -15.41 -0.25 10.09
N SER A 14 -15.80 -1.54 10.06
CA SER A 14 -16.55 -2.24 11.11
C SER A 14 -15.66 -2.85 12.20
N PHE A 15 -14.44 -2.32 12.38
CA PHE A 15 -13.56 -2.82 13.43
C PHE A 15 -13.79 -2.08 14.73
N PRO A 16 -13.87 -2.80 15.87
CA PRO A 16 -13.92 -2.14 17.15
C PRO A 16 -12.68 -1.25 17.33
N LYS A 17 -12.89 -0.03 17.86
CA LYS A 17 -11.77 0.84 18.23
C LYS A 17 -10.88 0.09 19.24
N LYS A 18 -9.75 -0.41 18.81
CA LYS A 18 -8.74 -0.91 19.74
C LYS A 18 -8.06 0.27 20.43
N ASN A 19 -7.88 0.14 21.73
CA ASN A 19 -6.99 1.05 22.44
C ASN A 19 -5.56 0.84 21.94
N VAL A 20 -5.10 1.74 21.07
CA VAL A 20 -3.71 1.74 20.60
C VAL A 20 -2.84 2.06 21.80
N VAL A 21 -1.88 1.18 22.08
CA VAL A 21 -0.91 1.41 23.17
C VAL A 21 -0.13 2.69 22.86
N LYS A 22 -0.33 3.70 23.68
CA LYS A 22 0.42 4.97 23.63
C LYS A 22 1.55 4.89 24.63
N SER A 23 2.76 4.69 24.15
CA SER A 23 3.97 4.71 24.96
C SER A 23 5.05 5.52 24.28
N ASN A 24 5.77 6.33 25.05
CA ASN A 24 6.93 7.06 24.52
C ASN A 24 8.08 6.12 24.14
N LEU A 25 8.12 4.91 24.73
CA LEU A 25 9.16 3.91 24.47
C LEU A 25 9.10 3.32 23.06
N ILE A 26 7.94 3.35 22.41
CA ILE A 26 7.76 2.79 21.05
C ILE A 26 7.65 3.87 19.98
N LYS A 27 7.73 5.15 20.36
CA LYS A 27 7.76 6.24 19.38
C LYS A 27 9.05 6.19 18.58
N THR A 28 8.96 6.49 17.30
CA THR A 28 10.10 6.62 16.39
C THR A 28 9.93 7.81 15.47
N THR A 29 11.03 8.28 14.89
CA THR A 29 11.00 9.42 13.96
C THR A 29 11.48 8.95 12.59
N ILE A 30 10.67 9.21 11.57
CA ILE A 30 11.00 8.91 10.16
C ILE A 30 10.72 10.18 9.35
N PHE A 31 11.69 10.63 8.55
CA PHE A 31 11.59 11.85 7.74
C PHE A 31 11.11 13.07 8.52
N GLY A 32 11.60 13.24 9.75
CA GLY A 32 11.21 14.36 10.64
C GLY A 32 9.79 14.25 11.24
N LYS A 33 9.03 13.21 10.91
CA LYS A 33 7.70 12.95 11.49
C LYS A 33 7.78 11.95 12.63
N VAL A 34 7.18 12.28 13.77
CA VAL A 34 7.08 11.35 14.91
C VAL A 34 5.94 10.38 14.69
N LEU A 35 6.26 9.10 14.69
CA LEU A 35 5.31 7.99 14.63
C LEU A 35 5.01 7.45 16.01
N ASN A 36 3.77 7.03 16.25
CA ASN A 36 3.36 6.45 17.53
C ASN A 36 3.99 5.07 17.80
N ASN A 37 4.42 4.36 16.75
CA ASN A 37 5.15 3.11 16.82
C ASN A 37 5.85 2.82 15.47
N PRO A 38 6.86 1.93 15.44
CA PRO A 38 7.65 1.62 14.26
C PRO A 38 7.00 0.57 13.33
N ILE A 39 5.79 0.10 13.63
CA ILE A 39 5.14 -0.96 12.85
C ILE A 39 4.28 -0.35 11.77
N GLY A 40 4.52 -0.74 10.53
CA GLY A 40 3.74 -0.29 9.37
C GLY A 40 3.26 -1.43 8.48
N ILE A 41 2.45 -1.07 7.50
CA ILE A 41 2.03 -1.97 6.44
C ILE A 41 2.87 -1.69 5.20
N ALA A 42 3.54 -2.73 4.70
CA ALA A 42 4.31 -2.66 3.47
C ALA A 42 3.41 -2.70 2.23
N ALA A 43 3.95 -2.20 1.11
CA ALA A 43 3.31 -2.29 -0.20
C ALA A 43 2.91 -3.74 -0.55
N GLY A 44 1.81 -3.89 -1.29
CA GLY A 44 1.26 -5.18 -1.67
C GLY A 44 -0.01 -5.56 -0.91
N PHE A 45 -0.23 -5.03 0.29
CA PHE A 45 -1.51 -5.21 0.99
C PHE A 45 -2.59 -4.28 0.41
N ASP A 46 -2.38 -2.97 0.45
CA ASP A 46 -3.29 -1.98 -0.17
C ASP A 46 -2.73 -1.49 -1.51
N LYS A 47 -2.91 -2.30 -2.55
CA LYS A 47 -2.34 -2.03 -3.88
C LYS A 47 -2.91 -0.79 -4.56
N ASN A 48 -4.11 -0.38 -4.16
CA ASN A 48 -4.88 0.64 -4.85
C ASN A 48 -5.24 1.84 -3.96
N ALA A 49 -4.61 1.97 -2.79
CA ALA A 49 -4.93 3.00 -1.81
C ALA A 49 -6.43 3.04 -1.45
N GLU A 50 -6.98 1.88 -1.10
CA GLU A 50 -8.40 1.73 -0.80
C GLU A 50 -8.70 1.73 0.70
N VAL A 51 -7.69 1.40 1.54
CA VAL A 51 -7.89 1.14 2.98
C VAL A 51 -6.80 1.70 3.90
N TYR A 52 -5.92 2.59 3.42
CA TYR A 52 -4.83 3.17 4.23
C TYR A 52 -5.35 3.89 5.49
N ASN A 53 -6.45 4.66 5.41
CA ASN A 53 -7.03 5.32 6.58
C ASN A 53 -7.63 4.33 7.61
N PRO A 54 -8.38 3.29 7.23
CA PRO A 54 -8.71 2.18 8.11
C PRO A 54 -7.49 1.52 8.77
N LEU A 55 -6.37 1.35 8.06
CA LEU A 55 -5.14 0.79 8.62
C LEU A 55 -4.53 1.70 9.69
N PHE A 56 -4.49 3.02 9.48
CA PHE A 56 -4.10 3.96 10.54
C PHE A 56 -4.99 3.86 11.79
N LYS A 57 -6.31 3.65 11.61
CA LYS A 57 -7.23 3.45 12.75
C LYS A 57 -6.98 2.16 13.51
N LEU A 58 -6.43 1.13 12.87
CA LEU A 58 -5.98 -0.10 13.54
C LEU A 58 -4.69 0.09 14.34
N GLY A 59 -4.01 1.24 14.20
CA GLY A 59 -2.85 1.61 15.00
C GLY A 59 -1.50 1.45 14.29
N PHE A 60 -1.45 1.19 12.99
CA PHE A 60 -0.19 1.20 12.27
C PHE A 60 0.42 2.60 12.25
N GLY A 61 1.73 2.69 12.51
CA GLY A 61 2.48 3.94 12.55
C GLY A 61 2.66 4.58 11.18
N PHE A 62 2.76 3.75 10.13
CA PHE A 62 2.81 4.18 8.73
C PHE A 62 2.18 3.13 7.82
N VAL A 63 1.83 3.53 6.61
CA VAL A 63 1.24 2.64 5.60
C VAL A 63 1.90 2.94 4.26
N GLU A 64 2.33 1.90 3.55
CA GLU A 64 2.80 1.98 2.19
C GLU A 64 1.78 1.31 1.25
N VAL A 65 1.30 2.06 0.26
CA VAL A 65 0.37 1.56 -0.76
C VAL A 65 1.08 1.25 -2.07
N GLY A 66 0.49 0.44 -2.91
CA GLY A 66 1.05 0.08 -4.22
C GLY A 66 1.51 -1.38 -4.27
N THR A 67 2.33 -1.78 -5.23
CA THR A 67 3.07 -0.97 -6.22
C THR A 67 2.11 -0.33 -7.23
N VAL A 68 2.29 0.94 -7.47
CA VAL A 68 1.54 1.75 -8.45
C VAL A 68 2.36 1.86 -9.73
N THR A 69 1.71 1.66 -10.87
CA THR A 69 2.30 1.87 -12.20
C THR A 69 1.58 3.00 -12.93
N PRO A 70 2.21 3.70 -13.91
CA PRO A 70 1.56 4.77 -14.64
C PRO A 70 0.20 4.37 -15.21
N LYS A 71 0.15 3.28 -15.94
CA LYS A 71 -1.08 2.69 -16.48
C LYS A 71 -1.57 1.55 -15.60
N SER A 72 -2.88 1.32 -15.54
CA SER A 72 -3.42 0.13 -14.87
C SER A 72 -2.90 -1.14 -15.52
N GLN A 73 -2.68 -2.19 -14.72
CA GLN A 73 -2.33 -3.51 -15.25
C GLN A 73 -2.88 -4.63 -14.38
N TYR A 74 -3.21 -5.74 -15.04
CA TYR A 74 -3.76 -6.93 -14.38
C TYR A 74 -2.70 -7.70 -13.58
N GLY A 75 -1.43 -7.57 -13.97
CA GLY A 75 -0.32 -8.38 -13.48
C GLY A 75 -0.16 -9.67 -14.29
N ASN A 76 0.53 -10.66 -13.70
CA ASN A 76 0.77 -11.93 -14.35
C ASN A 76 -0.46 -12.85 -14.29
N ASP A 77 -0.53 -13.83 -15.18
CA ASP A 77 -1.56 -14.86 -15.21
C ASP A 77 -1.53 -15.74 -13.96
N LYS A 78 -2.69 -16.26 -13.61
CA LYS A 78 -2.82 -17.23 -12.50
C LYS A 78 -2.44 -18.65 -13.00
N PRO A 79 -1.90 -19.50 -12.10
CA PRO A 79 -1.57 -19.26 -10.70
C PRO A 79 -0.34 -18.34 -10.55
N ARG A 80 -0.36 -17.46 -9.56
CA ARG A 80 0.70 -16.46 -9.32
C ARG A 80 1.09 -16.29 -7.85
N VAL A 81 0.59 -17.17 -7.00
CA VAL A 81 0.98 -17.30 -5.60
C VAL A 81 1.05 -18.77 -5.28
N PHE A 82 2.17 -19.21 -4.72
CA PHE A 82 2.47 -20.61 -4.42
C PHE A 82 2.87 -20.72 -2.94
N ARG A 83 2.29 -21.69 -2.24
CA ARG A 83 2.64 -22.01 -0.86
C ARG A 83 3.64 -23.15 -0.86
N LEU A 84 4.73 -22.97 -0.14
CA LEU A 84 5.72 -24.00 0.14
C LEU A 84 5.53 -24.42 1.59
N GLU A 85 4.73 -25.46 1.82
CA GLU A 85 4.31 -25.85 3.16
C GLU A 85 5.48 -26.36 3.99
N GLU A 86 6.37 -27.16 3.40
CA GLU A 86 7.57 -27.70 4.03
C GLU A 86 8.53 -26.60 4.49
N ASP A 87 8.73 -25.57 3.66
CA ASP A 87 9.62 -24.44 3.94
C ASP A 87 8.93 -23.32 4.73
N LYS A 88 7.62 -23.43 5.01
CA LYS A 88 6.78 -22.37 5.58
C LYS A 88 6.90 -21.03 4.85
N ALA A 89 7.00 -21.09 3.51
CA ALA A 89 7.28 -19.96 2.65
C ALA A 89 6.19 -19.71 1.60
N LEU A 90 6.25 -18.53 0.99
CA LEU A 90 5.39 -18.13 -0.14
C LEU A 90 6.25 -17.62 -1.28
N ILE A 91 6.01 -18.14 -2.47
CA ILE A 91 6.52 -17.56 -3.72
C ILE A 91 5.38 -16.84 -4.41
N ASN A 92 5.64 -15.63 -4.92
CA ASN A 92 4.68 -14.95 -5.76
C ASN A 92 5.31 -14.36 -7.03
N ARG A 93 4.46 -14.22 -8.04
CA ARG A 93 4.74 -13.52 -9.29
C ARG A 93 3.54 -12.64 -9.66
N LEU A 94 3.09 -11.80 -8.75
CA LEU A 94 1.87 -11.01 -8.91
C LEU A 94 1.91 -10.03 -10.08
N GLY A 95 3.10 -9.46 -10.39
CA GLY A 95 3.31 -8.61 -11.56
C GLY A 95 2.68 -7.23 -11.40
N PHE A 96 2.74 -6.64 -10.20
CA PHE A 96 2.29 -5.27 -9.89
C PHE A 96 0.86 -4.96 -10.36
N ASN A 97 -0.08 -5.86 -10.10
CA ASN A 97 -1.49 -5.63 -10.44
C ASN A 97 -2.07 -4.46 -9.65
N ASN A 98 -2.48 -3.42 -10.36
CA ASN A 98 -3.03 -2.19 -9.78
C ASN A 98 -3.92 -1.43 -10.77
N SER A 99 -4.65 -0.43 -10.29
CA SER A 99 -5.60 0.35 -11.07
C SER A 99 -5.01 1.58 -11.78
N GLY A 100 -3.69 1.77 -11.74
CA GLY A 100 -2.97 2.86 -12.39
C GLY A 100 -2.88 4.13 -11.53
N ALA A 101 -1.84 4.94 -11.82
CA ALA A 101 -1.49 6.11 -11.04
C ALA A 101 -2.63 7.13 -10.95
N GLU A 102 -3.36 7.39 -12.05
CA GLU A 102 -4.44 8.38 -12.07
C GLU A 102 -5.55 8.07 -11.07
N LYS A 103 -6.04 6.83 -11.09
CA LYS A 103 -7.13 6.40 -10.23
C LYS A 103 -6.72 6.36 -8.75
N ILE A 104 -5.47 5.96 -8.49
CA ILE A 104 -4.93 5.90 -7.14
C ILE A 104 -4.70 7.32 -6.59
N TYR A 105 -4.13 8.22 -7.40
CA TYR A 105 -3.97 9.63 -7.06
C TYR A 105 -5.31 10.28 -6.69
N SER A 106 -6.32 10.15 -7.55
CA SER A 106 -7.66 10.73 -7.31
C SER A 106 -8.25 10.23 -5.99
N ARG A 107 -8.02 8.96 -5.65
CA ARG A 107 -8.50 8.37 -4.40
C ARG A 107 -7.81 8.96 -3.17
N ILE A 108 -6.48 9.16 -3.22
CA ILE A 108 -5.72 9.76 -2.12
C ILE A 108 -6.06 11.24 -1.99
N ALA A 109 -6.15 11.97 -3.10
CA ALA A 109 -6.50 13.38 -3.12
C ALA A 109 -7.91 13.66 -2.53
N SER A 110 -8.87 12.76 -2.78
CA SER A 110 -10.23 12.88 -2.24
C SER A 110 -10.37 12.44 -0.78
N ASN A 111 -9.40 11.71 -0.24
CA ASN A 111 -9.46 11.21 1.14
C ASN A 111 -8.06 11.31 1.78
N LYS A 112 -7.70 12.47 2.32
CA LYS A 112 -6.36 12.75 2.84
C LYS A 112 -5.90 11.70 3.86
N PRO A 113 -4.62 11.28 3.82
CA PRO A 113 -4.07 10.34 4.78
C PRO A 113 -4.07 10.90 6.21
N ASN A 114 -4.49 10.07 7.18
CA ASN A 114 -4.49 10.41 8.61
C ASN A 114 -3.12 10.13 9.28
N GLY A 115 -2.10 9.75 8.51
CA GLY A 115 -0.77 9.42 9.01
C GLY A 115 0.27 9.43 7.88
N LEU A 116 1.46 8.92 8.16
CA LEU A 116 2.54 8.82 7.17
C LEU A 116 2.18 7.77 6.12
N LEU A 117 1.87 8.24 4.91
CA LEU A 117 1.59 7.40 3.74
C LEU A 117 2.81 7.38 2.82
N GLY A 118 3.29 6.18 2.48
CA GLY A 118 4.26 5.95 1.41
C GLY A 118 3.57 5.41 0.16
N ILE A 119 4.13 5.76 -0.99
CA ILE A 119 3.67 5.25 -2.29
C ILE A 119 4.78 4.42 -2.91
N ASN A 120 4.60 3.10 -3.00
CA ASN A 120 5.48 2.23 -3.76
C ASN A 120 5.17 2.38 -5.25
N ILE A 121 6.18 2.68 -6.05
CA ILE A 121 6.03 2.92 -7.48
C ILE A 121 6.87 1.94 -8.30
N GLY A 122 6.41 1.62 -9.49
CA GLY A 122 7.11 0.73 -10.40
C GLY A 122 6.71 0.94 -11.85
N PRO A 123 7.47 0.39 -12.81
CA PRO A 123 7.16 0.51 -14.22
C PRO A 123 6.04 -0.45 -14.63
N ASN A 124 5.35 -0.13 -15.71
CA ASN A 124 4.45 -1.07 -16.36
C ASN A 124 5.23 -2.24 -16.96
N LYS A 125 4.61 -3.42 -17.00
CA LYS A 125 5.22 -4.65 -17.52
C LYS A 125 5.71 -4.49 -18.97
N ASN A 126 4.92 -3.83 -19.79
CA ASN A 126 5.18 -3.62 -21.22
C ASN A 126 5.69 -2.20 -21.50
N SER A 127 6.38 -1.58 -20.56
CA SER A 127 6.96 -0.25 -20.74
C SER A 127 8.24 -0.36 -21.58
N GLU A 128 8.34 0.48 -22.61
CA GLU A 128 9.55 0.65 -23.41
C GLU A 128 10.57 1.53 -22.70
N ASN A 129 10.10 2.47 -21.88
CA ASN A 129 10.95 3.37 -21.08
C ASN A 129 10.58 3.28 -19.60
N ARG A 130 11.20 2.35 -18.89
CA ARG A 130 10.94 2.14 -17.45
C ARG A 130 11.33 3.32 -16.59
N LEU A 131 12.37 4.07 -16.98
CA LEU A 131 12.80 5.27 -16.24
C LEU A 131 11.69 6.34 -16.28
N GLU A 132 11.11 6.57 -17.45
CA GLU A 132 10.01 7.53 -17.59
C GLU A 132 8.79 7.14 -16.75
N ASP A 133 8.48 5.85 -16.64
CA ASP A 133 7.41 5.37 -15.77
C ASP A 133 7.62 5.75 -14.30
N TYR A 134 8.86 5.65 -13.80
CA TYR A 134 9.19 6.12 -12.44
C TYR A 134 9.03 7.64 -12.33
N ILE A 135 9.54 8.41 -13.31
CA ILE A 135 9.44 9.87 -13.32
C ILE A 135 7.96 10.32 -13.29
N ILE A 136 7.11 9.70 -14.11
CA ILE A 136 5.67 9.96 -14.15
C ILE A 136 5.05 9.75 -12.76
N CYS A 137 5.34 8.62 -12.13
CA CYS A 137 4.80 8.30 -10.81
C CYS A 137 5.33 9.26 -9.72
N VAL A 138 6.64 9.56 -9.71
CA VAL A 138 7.22 10.51 -8.74
C VAL A 138 6.55 11.88 -8.88
N ARG A 139 6.50 12.44 -10.09
CA ARG A 139 5.86 13.74 -10.34
C ARG A 139 4.41 13.77 -9.89
N LYS A 140 3.68 12.66 -10.10
CA LYS A 140 2.27 12.58 -9.73
C LYS A 140 2.05 12.56 -8.22
N PHE A 141 2.88 11.85 -7.48
CA PHE A 141 2.64 11.62 -6.05
C PHE A 141 3.46 12.51 -5.12
N TYR A 142 4.44 13.26 -5.63
CA TYR A 142 5.38 14.06 -4.85
C TYR A 142 4.74 14.98 -3.80
N ASN A 143 3.57 15.54 -4.08
CA ASN A 143 2.90 16.50 -3.19
C ASN A 143 1.84 15.87 -2.26
N ILE A 144 1.61 14.55 -2.32
CA ILE A 144 0.55 13.89 -1.56
C ILE A 144 1.01 12.68 -0.74
N ALA A 145 2.28 12.30 -0.80
CA ALA A 145 2.91 11.20 -0.06
C ALA A 145 3.94 11.72 0.94
#